data_be4b2f780650ccf34283e0767aa8735d
#
_entry.id   be4b2f780650ccf34283e0767aa8735d
#
_cell.length_a   1.000
_cell.length_b   1.000
_cell.length_c   1.000
_cell.angle_alpha   90.00
_cell.angle_beta   90.00
_cell.angle_gamma   90.00
#
_symmetry.space_group_name_H-M   'P 1'
#
loop_
_entity.id
_entity.type
_entity.pdbx_description
1 polymer ?
#
loop_
_entity_poly.entity_id
_entity_poly.type
_entity_poly.pdbx_seq_one_letter_code
_entity_poly.pdbx_strand_id
1 'polypeptide(L)'
;ENLRKLIKNHYKKQNHLYLAPVRDILEDYYVWLQNYETKHPYKKLASSEWLFPSSRRLGFNKPIRENTYYRICHQVGLELGVDWIGSHTMRKTGAVMIYEQTGHNIGFVEHLLNHSSEAMTLRYLGFEEERKEELLDQINFNKI
;
A
#
# COMPACT_ATOMS: atom_id res chain seq x y z
N GLU A 1 -9.16 -2.37 -20.86
CA GLU A 1 -10.47 -3.01 -20.51
C GLU A 1 -10.31 -4.12 -19.47
N ASN A 2 -9.29 -4.98 -19.59
CA ASN A 2 -9.01 -6.07 -18.65
C ASN A 2 -8.61 -5.56 -17.24
N LEU A 3 -7.79 -4.53 -17.13
CA LEU A 3 -7.39 -3.94 -15.84
C LEU A 3 -8.59 -3.37 -15.09
N ARG A 4 -9.50 -2.69 -15.80
CA ARG A 4 -10.76 -2.16 -15.24
C ARG A 4 -11.68 -3.28 -14.74
N LYS A 5 -11.68 -4.44 -15.42
CA LYS A 5 -12.48 -5.61 -15.05
C LYS A 5 -11.92 -6.31 -13.81
N LEU A 6 -10.60 -6.44 -13.71
CA LEU A 6 -9.86 -6.97 -12.56
C LEU A 6 -10.14 -6.17 -11.28
N ILE A 7 -10.12 -4.85 -11.39
CA ILE A 7 -10.39 -3.93 -10.28
C ILE A 7 -11.85 -3.99 -9.84
N LYS A 8 -12.82 -4.07 -10.77
CA LYS A 8 -14.25 -4.15 -10.46
C LYS A 8 -14.66 -5.43 -9.74
N ASN A 9 -14.05 -6.57 -10.03
CA ASN A 9 -14.45 -7.86 -9.47
C ASN A 9 -14.03 -8.06 -8.01
N HIS A 10 -13.09 -7.27 -7.51
CA HIS A 10 -12.57 -7.41 -6.13
C HIS A 10 -13.40 -6.70 -5.07
N TYR A 11 -14.23 -5.73 -5.45
CA TYR A 11 -14.97 -4.88 -4.53
C TYR A 11 -16.50 -5.04 -4.70
N LYS A 12 -17.04 -6.14 -4.18
CA LYS A 12 -18.50 -6.32 -4.03
C LYS A 12 -19.13 -5.43 -2.96
N LYS A 13 -18.37 -4.62 -2.23
CA LYS A 13 -18.86 -3.59 -1.30
C LYS A 13 -18.29 -2.24 -1.70
N GLN A 14 -19.13 -1.37 -2.15
CA GLN A 14 -19.18 0.09 -2.31
C GLN A 14 -17.96 1.01 -2.02
N ASN A 15 -16.75 0.49 -1.81
CA ASN A 15 -15.55 1.30 -1.69
C ASN A 15 -14.85 1.33 -3.04
N HIS A 16 -15.06 2.41 -3.79
CA HIS A 16 -14.33 2.65 -5.02
C HIS A 16 -12.89 3.01 -4.69
N LEU A 17 -11.96 2.08 -4.92
CA LEU A 17 -10.54 2.40 -4.84
C LEU A 17 -10.15 3.24 -6.06
N TYR A 18 -9.75 4.48 -5.81
CA TYR A 18 -9.26 5.38 -6.84
C TYR A 18 -7.79 5.07 -7.14
N LEU A 19 -7.52 4.43 -8.28
CA LEU A 19 -6.19 3.94 -8.66
C LEU A 19 -5.47 4.85 -9.68
N ALA A 20 -6.01 6.04 -9.98
CA ALA A 20 -5.37 6.95 -10.93
C ALA A 20 -3.91 7.29 -10.58
N PRO A 21 -3.55 7.52 -9.31
CA PRO A 21 -2.15 7.83 -8.95
C PRO A 21 -1.16 6.69 -9.19
N VAL A 22 -1.63 5.46 -9.30
CA VAL A 22 -0.79 4.26 -9.49
C VAL A 22 -1.06 3.55 -10.81
N ARG A 23 -1.74 4.22 -11.73
CA ARG A 23 -2.14 3.64 -13.02
C ARG A 23 -0.95 3.12 -13.79
N ASP A 24 0.08 3.95 -13.99
CA ASP A 24 1.25 3.61 -14.80
C ASP A 24 1.99 2.40 -14.21
N ILE A 25 2.14 2.38 -12.89
CA ILE A 25 2.75 1.23 -12.17
C ILE A 25 1.94 -0.05 -12.38
N LEU A 26 0.61 0.04 -12.39
CA LEU A 26 -0.26 -1.12 -12.62
C LEU A 26 -0.24 -1.58 -14.08
N GLU A 27 -0.12 -0.66 -15.03
CA GLU A 27 0.03 -0.97 -16.45
C GLU A 27 1.37 -1.66 -16.71
N ASP A 28 2.48 -1.15 -16.17
CA ASP A 28 3.80 -1.77 -16.23
C ASP A 28 3.80 -3.17 -15.59
N TYR A 29 3.17 -3.31 -14.44
CA TYR A 29 3.01 -4.60 -13.78
C TYR A 29 2.22 -5.59 -14.66
N TYR A 30 1.16 -5.14 -15.32
CA TYR A 30 0.37 -5.98 -16.21
C TYR A 30 1.17 -6.44 -17.45
N VAL A 31 1.96 -5.54 -18.04
CA VAL A 31 2.90 -5.87 -19.12
C VAL A 31 3.93 -6.91 -18.66
N TRP A 32 4.44 -6.73 -17.44
CA TRP A 32 5.35 -7.71 -16.84
C TRP A 32 4.68 -9.08 -16.67
N LEU A 33 3.43 -9.15 -16.19
CA LEU A 33 2.68 -10.40 -16.07
C LEU A 33 2.52 -11.11 -17.44
N GLN A 34 2.21 -10.37 -18.50
CA GLN A 34 2.09 -10.91 -19.85
C GLN A 34 3.42 -11.49 -20.35
N ASN A 35 4.50 -10.76 -20.17
CA ASN A 35 5.85 -11.21 -20.52
C ASN A 35 6.28 -12.44 -19.72
N TYR A 36 5.92 -12.47 -18.43
CA TYR A 36 6.19 -13.62 -17.58
C TYR A 36 5.39 -14.84 -18.01
N GLU A 37 4.10 -14.68 -18.36
CA GLU A 37 3.24 -15.76 -18.87
C GLU A 37 3.76 -16.32 -20.19
N THR A 38 4.26 -15.46 -21.10
CA THR A 38 4.88 -15.88 -22.37
C THR A 38 6.07 -16.80 -22.14
N LYS A 39 6.92 -16.49 -21.12
CA LYS A 39 8.07 -17.32 -20.75
C LYS A 39 7.68 -18.59 -19.97
N HIS A 40 6.49 -18.60 -19.37
CA HIS A 40 6.00 -19.69 -18.51
C HIS A 40 4.55 -20.04 -18.87
N PRO A 41 4.28 -20.67 -20.03
CA PRO A 41 2.93 -20.84 -20.58
C PRO A 41 1.95 -21.60 -19.69
N TYR A 42 2.47 -22.36 -18.73
CA TYR A 42 1.70 -23.09 -17.71
C TYR A 42 1.22 -22.21 -16.54
N LYS A 43 1.69 -20.94 -16.45
CA LYS A 43 1.31 -19.98 -15.42
C LYS A 43 0.48 -18.86 -16.04
N LYS A 44 -0.83 -19.02 -16.06
CA LYS A 44 -1.76 -18.02 -16.63
C LYS A 44 -2.02 -16.86 -15.68
N LEU A 45 -0.98 -16.08 -15.35
CA LEU A 45 -1.07 -15.00 -14.37
C LEU A 45 -1.76 -13.76 -14.93
N ALA A 46 -1.47 -13.40 -16.18
CA ALA A 46 -2.09 -12.23 -16.84
C ALA A 46 -3.58 -12.45 -17.15
N SER A 47 -4.00 -13.72 -17.28
CA SER A 47 -5.40 -14.12 -17.51
C SER A 47 -6.17 -14.31 -16.21
N SER A 48 -5.54 -14.13 -15.05
CA SER A 48 -6.17 -14.29 -13.74
C SER A 48 -7.22 -13.20 -13.48
N GLU A 49 -8.25 -13.54 -12.71
CA GLU A 49 -9.23 -12.58 -12.20
C GLU A 49 -8.68 -11.72 -11.05
N TRP A 50 -7.49 -12.06 -10.55
CA TRP A 50 -6.87 -11.43 -9.40
C TRP A 50 -5.79 -10.44 -9.84
N LEU A 51 -5.77 -9.27 -9.23
CA LEU A 51 -4.74 -8.26 -9.48
C LEU A 51 -3.34 -8.81 -9.12
N PHE A 52 -3.24 -9.53 -8.01
CA PHE A 52 -2.02 -10.19 -7.57
C PHE A 52 -2.23 -11.70 -7.52
N PRO A 53 -2.10 -12.39 -8.67
CA PRO A 53 -2.30 -13.83 -8.72
C PRO A 53 -1.14 -14.59 -8.07
N SER A 54 -1.46 -15.75 -7.53
CA SER A 54 -0.45 -16.65 -6.98
C SER A 54 0.36 -17.29 -8.10
N SER A 55 1.69 -17.23 -8.01
CA SER A 55 2.61 -17.88 -8.98
C SER A 55 2.76 -19.40 -8.77
N ARG A 56 2.12 -19.99 -7.76
CA ARG A 56 2.17 -21.44 -7.52
C ARG A 56 1.40 -22.18 -8.61
N ARG A 57 1.95 -23.32 -9.08
CA ARG A 57 1.40 -24.12 -10.18
C ARG A 57 -0.10 -24.44 -10.06
N LEU A 58 -0.57 -24.72 -8.85
CA LEU A 58 -1.98 -25.04 -8.58
C LEU A 58 -2.80 -23.85 -8.06
N GLY A 59 -2.24 -22.66 -8.07
CA GLY A 59 -2.83 -21.47 -7.45
C GLY A 59 -2.96 -20.26 -8.36
N PHE A 60 -2.74 -20.39 -9.67
CA PHE A 60 -2.76 -19.26 -10.60
C PHE A 60 -4.11 -18.52 -10.65
N ASN A 61 -5.22 -19.21 -10.35
CA ASN A 61 -6.55 -18.60 -10.25
C ASN A 61 -6.94 -18.23 -8.81
N LYS A 62 -5.95 -17.97 -7.95
CA LYS A 62 -6.13 -17.51 -6.56
C LYS A 62 -5.21 -16.32 -6.31
N PRO A 63 -5.60 -15.40 -5.41
CA PRO A 63 -4.70 -14.32 -5.03
C PRO A 63 -3.51 -14.85 -4.24
N ILE A 64 -2.44 -14.07 -4.18
CA ILE A 64 -1.40 -14.32 -3.18
C ILE A 64 -2.03 -14.22 -1.78
N ARG A 65 -1.57 -15.06 -0.86
CA ARG A 65 -2.01 -15.00 0.52
C ARG A 65 -1.28 -13.89 1.26
N GLU A 66 -1.92 -13.32 2.25
CA GLU A 66 -1.35 -12.29 3.12
C GLU A 66 0.02 -12.68 3.68
N ASN A 67 0.15 -13.92 4.20
CA ASN A 67 1.43 -14.47 4.64
C ASN A 67 2.50 -14.53 3.54
N THR A 68 2.11 -14.69 2.28
CA THR A 68 3.08 -14.69 1.17
C THR A 68 3.61 -13.28 0.96
N TYR A 69 2.73 -12.27 0.98
CA TYR A 69 3.13 -10.87 0.87
C TYR A 69 4.01 -10.44 2.05
N TYR A 70 3.61 -10.78 3.28
CA TYR A 70 4.43 -10.53 4.47
C TYR A 70 5.83 -11.12 4.34
N ARG A 71 5.95 -12.39 3.91
CA ARG A 71 7.25 -13.05 3.72
C ARG A 71 8.12 -12.36 2.68
N ILE A 72 7.53 -11.88 1.59
CA ILE A 72 8.26 -11.11 0.57
C ILE A 72 8.80 -9.81 1.18
N CYS A 73 7.96 -9.04 1.86
CA CYS A 73 8.38 -7.82 2.52
C CYS A 73 9.51 -8.08 3.55
N HIS A 74 9.34 -9.11 4.37
CA HIS A 74 10.34 -9.46 5.39
C HIS A 74 11.67 -9.91 4.76
N GLN A 75 11.63 -10.71 3.69
CA GLN A 75 12.83 -11.14 2.98
C GLN A 75 13.59 -9.94 2.40
N VAL A 76 12.90 -9.02 1.75
CA VAL A 76 13.49 -7.78 1.24
C VAL A 76 14.08 -6.95 2.38
N GLY A 77 13.38 -6.88 3.53
CA GLY A 77 13.90 -6.22 4.72
C GLY A 77 15.23 -6.80 5.18
N LEU A 78 15.33 -8.12 5.27
CA LEU A 78 16.57 -8.80 5.66
C LEU A 78 17.72 -8.50 4.68
N GLU A 79 17.44 -8.49 3.37
CA GLU A 79 18.42 -8.17 2.33
C GLU A 79 18.91 -6.70 2.43
N LEU A 80 18.07 -5.79 2.93
CA LEU A 80 18.41 -4.39 3.19
C LEU A 80 19.00 -4.15 4.57
N GLY A 81 19.18 -5.18 5.40
CA GLY A 81 19.64 -5.06 6.79
C GLY A 81 18.60 -4.47 7.75
N VAL A 82 17.32 -4.57 7.41
CA VAL A 82 16.20 -4.01 8.18
C VAL A 82 15.21 -5.14 8.51
N ASP A 83 15.30 -5.72 9.68
CA ASP A 83 14.55 -6.92 10.10
C ASP A 83 13.06 -6.68 10.45
N TRP A 84 12.68 -5.41 10.71
CA TRP A 84 11.33 -5.02 11.09
C TRP A 84 10.38 -4.71 9.91
N ILE A 85 10.84 -4.82 8.67
CA ILE A 85 9.99 -4.58 7.49
C ILE A 85 8.94 -5.68 7.34
N GLY A 86 7.67 -5.26 7.22
CA GLY A 86 6.52 -6.11 7.00
C GLY A 86 5.43 -5.42 6.18
N SER A 87 4.29 -6.07 6.04
CA SER A 87 3.15 -5.54 5.27
C SER A 87 2.62 -4.21 5.81
N HIS A 88 2.64 -4.02 7.13
CA HIS A 88 2.25 -2.76 7.76
C HIS A 88 3.22 -1.62 7.48
N THR A 89 4.51 -1.91 7.36
CA THR A 89 5.54 -0.92 7.00
C THR A 89 5.22 -0.29 5.65
N MET A 90 4.90 -1.11 4.64
CA MET A 90 4.55 -0.62 3.31
C MET A 90 3.29 0.26 3.32
N ARG A 91 2.27 -0.14 4.11
CA ARG A 91 1.06 0.65 4.28
C ARG A 91 1.35 2.00 4.95
N LYS A 92 2.18 2.01 6.00
CA LYS A 92 2.58 3.22 6.71
C LYS A 92 3.38 4.15 5.78
N THR A 93 4.36 3.62 5.06
CA THR A 93 5.15 4.40 4.08
C THR A 93 4.25 5.05 3.04
N GLY A 94 3.32 4.31 2.45
CA GLY A 94 2.36 4.87 1.50
C GLY A 94 1.50 5.98 2.11
N ALA A 95 1.06 5.83 3.35
CA ALA A 95 0.27 6.85 4.05
C ALA A 95 1.09 8.12 4.33
N VAL A 96 2.36 7.99 4.75
CA VAL A 96 3.28 9.13 4.92
C VAL A 96 3.49 9.87 3.61
N MET A 97 3.78 9.14 2.51
CA MET A 97 3.95 9.75 1.19
C MET A 97 2.72 10.54 0.72
N ILE A 98 1.52 10.02 0.99
CA ILE A 98 0.27 10.71 0.65
C ILE A 98 0.10 11.95 1.53
N TYR A 99 0.39 11.87 2.81
CA TYR A 99 0.34 12.99 3.73
C TYR A 99 1.23 14.15 3.24
N GLU A 100 2.49 13.86 2.90
CA GLU A 100 3.43 14.83 2.36
C GLU A 100 2.95 15.44 1.04
N GLN A 101 2.52 14.61 0.09
CA GLN A 101 2.11 15.06 -1.24
C GLN A 101 0.78 15.82 -1.25
N THR A 102 -0.04 15.69 -0.22
CA THR A 102 -1.31 16.42 -0.08
C THR A 102 -1.20 17.69 0.77
N GLY A 103 0.02 18.16 1.02
CA GLY A 103 0.25 19.35 1.86
C GLY A 103 -0.17 19.12 3.30
N HIS A 104 0.15 17.97 3.84
CA HIS A 104 -0.13 17.56 5.23
C HIS A 104 -1.64 17.45 5.55
N ASN A 105 -2.44 17.02 4.57
CA ASN A 105 -3.89 16.87 4.75
C ASN A 105 -4.21 15.59 5.55
N ILE A 106 -4.25 15.74 6.88
CA ILE A 106 -4.50 14.62 7.79
C ILE A 106 -5.90 14.03 7.63
N GLY A 107 -6.92 14.85 7.38
CA GLY A 107 -8.30 14.38 7.20
C GLY A 107 -8.44 13.51 5.95
N PHE A 108 -7.69 13.81 4.88
CA PHE A 108 -7.67 12.97 3.69
C PHE A 108 -7.03 11.60 3.99
N VAL A 109 -5.91 11.57 4.72
CA VAL A 109 -5.22 10.33 5.10
C VAL A 109 -6.07 9.50 6.07
N GLU A 110 -6.74 10.15 7.04
CA GLU A 110 -7.70 9.51 7.94
C GLU A 110 -8.78 8.77 7.17
N HIS A 111 -9.41 9.45 6.22
CA HIS A 111 -10.46 8.87 5.37
C HIS A 111 -9.93 7.68 4.54
N LEU A 112 -8.74 7.83 3.93
CA LEU A 112 -8.10 6.80 3.11
C LEU A 112 -7.77 5.55 3.93
N LEU A 113 -7.30 5.71 5.15
CA LEU A 113 -6.95 4.63 6.06
C LEU A 113 -8.18 4.02 6.76
N ASN A 114 -9.34 4.70 6.66
CA ASN A 114 -10.56 4.37 7.39
C ASN A 114 -10.34 4.39 8.91
N HIS A 115 -9.62 5.40 9.38
CA HIS A 115 -9.42 5.67 10.80
C HIS A 115 -10.62 6.44 11.37
N SER A 116 -10.81 6.38 12.68
CA SER A 116 -11.93 7.03 13.38
C SER A 116 -11.59 8.41 13.93
N SER A 117 -10.33 8.84 13.85
CA SER A 117 -9.88 10.16 14.29
C SER A 117 -8.53 10.56 13.71
N GLU A 118 -8.30 11.87 13.60
CA GLU A 118 -7.01 12.43 13.23
C GLU A 118 -5.90 12.05 14.21
N ALA A 119 -6.19 11.99 15.49
CA ALA A 119 -5.22 11.58 16.52
C ALA A 119 -4.72 10.14 16.28
N MET A 120 -5.62 9.22 15.91
CA MET A 120 -5.23 7.85 15.53
C MET A 120 -4.34 7.86 14.29
N THR A 121 -4.64 8.72 13.32
CA THR A 121 -3.89 8.83 12.08
C THR A 121 -2.49 9.40 12.32
N LEU A 122 -2.37 10.47 13.11
CA LEU A 122 -1.08 11.06 13.48
C LEU A 122 -0.18 10.05 14.22
N ARG A 123 -0.76 9.33 15.19
CA ARG A 123 -0.05 8.24 15.87
C ARG A 123 0.40 7.15 14.91
N TYR A 124 -0.47 6.75 13.98
CA TYR A 124 -0.16 5.74 12.97
C TYR A 124 0.99 6.20 12.05
N LEU A 125 1.00 7.47 11.66
CA LEU A 125 2.08 8.06 10.85
C LEU A 125 3.39 8.21 11.64
N GLY A 126 3.32 8.31 12.96
CA GLY A 126 4.48 8.50 13.85
C GLY A 126 4.82 9.95 14.12
N PHE A 127 3.94 10.89 13.79
CA PHE A 127 4.15 12.34 13.99
C PHE A 127 3.67 12.87 15.34
N GLU A 128 3.15 12.00 16.21
CA GLU A 128 2.60 12.44 17.50
C GLU A 128 3.69 13.05 18.41
N GLU A 129 4.86 12.44 18.45
CA GLU A 129 5.99 12.92 19.25
C GLU A 129 6.68 14.13 18.62
N GLU A 130 6.96 14.10 17.32
CA GLU A 130 7.59 15.21 16.58
C GLU A 130 6.75 16.49 16.71
N ARG A 131 5.44 16.39 16.50
CA ARG A 131 4.54 17.54 16.63
C ARG A 131 4.46 18.07 18.06
N LYS A 132 4.57 17.21 19.03
CA LYS A 132 4.61 17.59 20.45
C LYS A 132 5.88 18.36 20.78
N GLU A 133 7.03 17.90 20.30
CA GLU A 133 8.31 18.59 20.46
C GLU A 133 8.29 19.95 19.77
N GLU A 134 7.84 20.05 18.52
CA GLU A 134 7.70 21.31 17.79
C GLU A 134 6.79 22.31 18.52
N LEU A 135 5.68 21.86 19.09
CA LEU A 135 4.77 22.71 19.85
C LEU A 135 5.40 23.18 21.17
N LEU A 136 6.14 22.31 21.85
CA LEU A 136 6.86 22.68 23.08
C LEU A 136 7.95 23.70 22.82
N ASP A 137 8.67 23.58 21.71
CA ASP A 137 9.71 24.56 21.32
C ASP A 137 9.15 25.94 21.00
N GLN A 138 7.88 26.02 20.59
CA GLN A 138 7.21 27.30 20.32
C GLN A 138 6.71 28.01 21.61
N ILE A 139 6.69 27.31 22.75
CA ILE A 139 6.22 27.87 24.01
C ILE A 139 7.34 28.72 24.63
N ASN A 140 7.07 30.03 24.78
CA ASN A 140 7.97 30.95 25.44
C ASN A 140 7.35 31.49 26.72
N PHE A 141 7.73 30.91 27.87
CA PHE A 141 7.24 31.30 29.17
C PHE A 141 7.69 32.71 29.61
N ASN A 142 8.61 33.35 28.91
CA ASN A 142 9.07 34.71 29.19
C ASN A 142 8.20 35.80 28.57
N LYS A 143 7.11 35.44 27.89
CA LYS A 143 6.16 36.37 27.24
C LYS A 143 4.87 36.58 28.03
N ILE A 144 4.86 36.26 29.30
CA ILE A 144 3.74 36.53 30.21
C ILE A 144 4.00 37.83 30.95
#